data_7b82b9f77eb716e050d857a66048550f
#
_entry.id   7b82b9f77eb716e050d857a66048550f
#
_cell.length_a   1.000
_cell.length_b   1.000
_cell.length_c   1.000
_cell.angle_alpha   90.00
_cell.angle_beta   90.00
_cell.angle_gamma   90.00
#
_symmetry.space_group_name_H-M   'P 1'
#
loop_
_entity.id
_entity.type
_entity.pdbx_description
1 polymer ?
#
loop_
_entity_poly.entity_id
_entity_poly.type
_entity_poly.pdbx_seq_one_letter_code
_entity_poly.pdbx_strand_id
1 'polypeptide(L)'
;MYIWGKFQLQILMGKIYTLDDKSSLILEGGGLRGVFTCGVLDNFMERGVMFPFTIGVSAGACNGLSYMSGQKKRAKYSNIDLLEKYDYVGLKYLFTQRNIMDFNLLFDKFPTEIIPYDYPAYARSEGRYVMVTTNCLTGQANYFEEKHSPERIMEIVRASSSLPFVCPISKVDGIPMLDGGIADSVPIEYARKEGFTNNFVILTRNKGYRKEIKKPSPFSKLFYRKYPKLQDAINSRNTIYNHTMNLIDKLEEEGKIMVLRPEKPLEVDRMEKNIGKLNALYAEGYALAEKINFELL
;
A
#
# COMPACT_ATOMS: atom_id res chain seq x y z
N MET A 1 -0.86 25.02 -37.46
CA MET A 1 -2.16 25.18 -36.77
C MET A 1 -2.85 23.87 -36.37
N TYR A 2 -2.34 22.69 -36.75
CA TYR A 2 -2.93 21.37 -36.44
C TYR A 2 -2.35 20.62 -35.20
N ILE A 3 -1.22 21.07 -34.69
CA ILE A 3 -0.53 20.36 -33.56
C ILE A 3 -1.04 20.85 -32.20
N TRP A 4 -1.45 22.11 -32.08
CA TRP A 4 -1.99 22.69 -30.82
C TRP A 4 -3.39 22.17 -30.48
N GLY A 5 -4.21 21.85 -31.48
CA GLY A 5 -5.56 21.31 -31.27
C GLY A 5 -5.56 19.88 -30.71
N LYS A 6 -4.60 19.02 -31.10
CA LYS A 6 -4.47 17.67 -30.56
C LYS A 6 -3.97 17.65 -29.11
N PHE A 7 -3.08 18.58 -28.73
CA PHE A 7 -2.59 18.70 -27.35
C PHE A 7 -3.68 19.21 -26.39
N GLN A 8 -4.51 20.15 -26.79
CA GLN A 8 -5.65 20.62 -26.00
C GLN A 8 -6.79 19.59 -25.90
N LEU A 9 -7.06 18.80 -26.95
CA LEU A 9 -8.03 17.70 -26.87
C LEU A 9 -7.55 16.56 -25.96
N GLN A 10 -6.25 16.28 -25.90
CA GLN A 10 -5.67 15.26 -25.00
C GLN A 10 -5.67 15.70 -23.53
N ILE A 11 -5.70 17.01 -23.24
CA ILE A 11 -5.83 17.57 -21.89
C ILE A 11 -7.31 17.55 -21.42
N LEU A 12 -8.27 17.58 -22.36
CA LEU A 12 -9.72 17.52 -22.08
C LEU A 12 -10.28 16.09 -22.05
N MET A 13 -9.62 15.13 -22.68
CA MET A 13 -9.95 13.70 -22.57
C MET A 13 -9.17 13.14 -21.36
N GLY A 14 -9.87 12.72 -20.31
CA GLY A 14 -9.29 12.03 -19.17
C GLY A 14 -8.41 10.85 -19.62
N LYS A 15 -7.43 10.47 -18.79
CA LYS A 15 -6.59 9.29 -19.07
C LYS A 15 -7.49 8.06 -19.20
N ILE A 16 -7.31 7.27 -20.25
CA ILE A 16 -8.04 6.02 -20.49
C ILE A 16 -7.18 4.86 -19.99
N TYR A 17 -7.78 3.97 -19.22
CA TYR A 17 -7.16 2.71 -18.79
C TYR A 17 -8.06 1.55 -19.22
N THR A 18 -7.52 0.65 -20.01
CA THR A 18 -8.22 -0.55 -20.43
C THR A 18 -8.08 -1.61 -19.36
N LEU A 19 -9.19 -2.01 -18.75
CA LEU A 19 -9.23 -3.06 -17.71
C LEU A 19 -9.55 -4.41 -18.38
N ASP A 20 -8.59 -5.32 -18.33
CA ASP A 20 -8.63 -6.66 -18.91
C ASP A 20 -8.18 -7.74 -17.90
N ASP A 21 -8.14 -9.00 -18.32
CA ASP A 21 -7.72 -10.15 -17.49
C ASP A 21 -6.23 -10.13 -17.10
N LYS A 22 -5.42 -9.29 -17.77
CA LYS A 22 -3.99 -9.07 -17.49
C LYS A 22 -3.72 -7.79 -16.70
N SER A 23 -4.78 -7.13 -16.26
CA SER A 23 -4.67 -5.91 -15.46
C SER A 23 -4.36 -6.22 -14.00
N SER A 24 -3.48 -5.41 -13.42
CA SER A 24 -3.15 -5.49 -11.99
C SER A 24 -3.19 -4.13 -11.33
N LEU A 25 -3.57 -4.12 -10.06
CA LEU A 25 -3.55 -2.96 -9.17
C LEU A 25 -2.47 -3.13 -8.10
N ILE A 26 -1.49 -2.24 -8.09
CA ILE A 26 -0.33 -2.29 -7.21
C ILE A 26 -0.39 -1.14 -6.22
N LEU A 27 -0.43 -1.46 -4.91
CA LEU A 27 -0.64 -0.52 -3.83
C LEU A 27 0.64 -0.36 -2.99
N GLU A 28 1.30 0.80 -3.12
CA GLU A 28 2.47 1.13 -2.31
C GLU A 28 2.11 1.25 -0.82
N GLY A 29 3.04 0.84 0.06
CA GLY A 29 2.97 1.13 1.48
C GLY A 29 3.32 2.58 1.82
N GLY A 30 2.89 3.07 2.98
CA GLY A 30 3.19 4.46 3.31
C GLY A 30 2.78 4.94 4.71
N GLY A 31 2.24 4.10 5.56
CA GLY A 31 1.58 4.52 6.80
C GLY A 31 0.40 5.43 6.45
N LEU A 32 0.20 6.53 7.18
CA LEU A 32 -0.92 7.44 6.95
C LEU A 32 -0.88 8.21 5.62
N ARG A 33 0.25 8.19 4.88
CA ARG A 33 0.24 8.64 3.48
C ARG A 33 -0.63 7.77 2.56
N GLY A 34 -0.90 6.52 2.97
CA GLY A 34 -1.83 5.62 2.29
C GLY A 34 -3.28 6.11 2.27
N VAL A 35 -3.60 7.20 2.96
CA VAL A 35 -4.91 7.88 2.86
C VAL A 35 -5.17 8.40 1.44
N PHE A 36 -4.13 8.76 0.68
CA PHE A 36 -4.25 9.01 -0.76
C PHE A 36 -4.85 7.80 -1.49
N THR A 37 -4.28 6.63 -1.23
CA THR A 37 -4.77 5.35 -1.78
C THR A 37 -6.22 5.07 -1.38
N CYS A 38 -6.63 5.42 -0.14
CA CYS A 38 -8.03 5.27 0.29
C CYS A 38 -8.97 6.07 -0.62
N GLY A 39 -8.63 7.32 -0.95
CA GLY A 39 -9.43 8.15 -1.86
C GLY A 39 -9.56 7.55 -3.26
N VAL A 40 -8.46 7.05 -3.81
CA VAL A 40 -8.45 6.38 -5.11
C VAL A 40 -9.33 5.14 -5.11
N LEU A 41 -9.17 4.27 -4.13
CA LEU A 41 -9.90 3.01 -4.04
C LEU A 41 -11.40 3.22 -3.79
N ASP A 42 -11.77 4.23 -3.00
CA ASP A 42 -13.18 4.57 -2.78
C ASP A 42 -13.85 5.05 -4.08
N ASN A 43 -13.15 5.87 -4.89
CA ASN A 43 -13.63 6.26 -6.21
C ASN A 43 -13.81 5.04 -7.14
N PHE A 44 -12.83 4.13 -7.16
CA PHE A 44 -12.92 2.90 -7.96
C PHE A 44 -14.12 2.04 -7.54
N MET A 45 -14.30 1.81 -6.23
CA MET A 45 -15.44 1.05 -5.72
C MET A 45 -16.79 1.71 -6.02
N GLU A 46 -16.88 3.05 -5.95
CA GLU A 46 -18.11 3.79 -6.29
C GLU A 46 -18.47 3.64 -7.77
N ARG A 47 -17.48 3.49 -8.63
CA ARG A 47 -17.64 3.29 -10.07
C ARG A 47 -17.70 1.82 -10.49
N GLY A 48 -17.69 0.89 -9.54
CA GLY A 48 -17.71 -0.57 -9.82
C GLY A 48 -16.43 -1.10 -10.47
N VAL A 49 -15.31 -0.37 -10.37
CA VAL A 49 -14.02 -0.78 -10.95
C VAL A 49 -13.32 -1.74 -10.00
N MET A 50 -13.17 -3.00 -10.40
CA MET A 50 -12.49 -4.05 -9.65
C MET A 50 -11.43 -4.70 -10.53
N PHE A 51 -10.19 -4.77 -10.02
CA PHE A 51 -9.07 -5.36 -10.75
C PHE A 51 -9.03 -6.88 -10.53
N PRO A 52 -8.70 -7.69 -11.57
CA PRO A 52 -8.58 -9.14 -11.45
C PRO A 52 -7.42 -9.58 -10.55
N PHE A 53 -6.42 -8.72 -10.40
CA PHE A 53 -5.29 -8.93 -9.51
C PHE A 53 -4.95 -7.64 -8.76
N THR A 54 -4.88 -7.74 -7.44
CA THR A 54 -4.45 -6.63 -6.57
C THR A 54 -3.31 -7.11 -5.67
N ILE A 55 -2.29 -6.25 -5.49
CA ILE A 55 -1.18 -6.54 -4.59
C ILE A 55 -0.86 -5.31 -3.75
N GLY A 56 -0.75 -5.50 -2.43
CA GLY A 56 -0.54 -4.41 -1.50
C GLY A 56 0.56 -4.66 -0.47
N VAL A 57 1.18 -3.57 -0.01
CA VAL A 57 2.27 -3.56 0.96
C VAL A 57 1.91 -2.64 2.11
N SER A 58 2.03 -3.09 3.38
CA SER A 58 1.84 -2.23 4.56
C SER A 58 0.46 -1.53 4.54
N ALA A 59 0.40 -0.20 4.57
CA ALA A 59 -0.85 0.54 4.41
C ALA A 59 -1.60 0.17 3.13
N GLY A 60 -0.88 -0.12 2.03
CA GLY A 60 -1.48 -0.62 0.79
C GLY A 60 -2.15 -1.99 0.98
N ALA A 61 -1.57 -2.88 1.82
CA ALA A 61 -2.20 -4.15 2.17
C ALA A 61 -3.48 -3.96 3.01
N CYS A 62 -3.48 -3.03 3.96
CA CYS A 62 -4.69 -2.70 4.74
C CYS A 62 -5.81 -2.11 3.86
N ASN A 63 -5.46 -1.16 2.98
CA ASN A 63 -6.42 -0.49 2.11
C ASN A 63 -6.99 -1.46 1.06
N GLY A 64 -6.13 -2.32 0.50
CA GLY A 64 -6.51 -3.36 -0.45
C GLY A 64 -7.54 -4.35 0.12
N LEU A 65 -7.47 -4.70 1.40
CA LEU A 65 -8.51 -5.52 2.04
C LEU A 65 -9.89 -4.85 1.97
N SER A 66 -10.00 -3.56 2.30
CA SER A 66 -11.27 -2.83 2.23
C SER A 66 -11.80 -2.75 0.80
N TYR A 67 -10.90 -2.60 -0.18
CA TYR A 67 -11.24 -2.62 -1.60
C TYR A 67 -11.73 -3.99 -2.06
N MET A 68 -11.02 -5.05 -1.74
CA MET A 68 -11.38 -6.42 -2.14
C MET A 68 -12.69 -6.92 -1.51
N SER A 69 -13.06 -6.43 -0.33
CA SER A 69 -14.35 -6.72 0.29
C SER A 69 -15.47 -5.79 -0.17
N GLY A 70 -15.20 -4.80 -1.02
CA GLY A 70 -16.16 -3.79 -1.47
C GLY A 70 -16.65 -2.84 -0.38
N GLN A 71 -15.96 -2.77 0.77
CA GLN A 71 -16.33 -1.92 1.89
C GLN A 71 -15.91 -0.47 1.68
N LYS A 72 -16.72 0.26 0.93
CA LYS A 72 -16.52 1.69 0.62
C LYS A 72 -16.32 2.51 1.90
N LYS A 73 -15.38 3.46 1.86
CA LYS A 73 -15.04 4.38 2.96
C LYS A 73 -14.54 3.72 4.25
N ARG A 74 -14.47 2.38 4.33
CA ARG A 74 -13.96 1.68 5.50
C ARG A 74 -12.51 2.09 5.81
N ALA A 75 -11.65 2.10 4.78
CA ALA A 75 -10.26 2.51 4.94
C ALA A 75 -10.12 4.00 5.33
N LYS A 76 -10.92 4.90 4.74
CA LYS A 76 -10.99 6.31 5.16
C LYS A 76 -11.39 6.44 6.63
N TYR A 77 -12.48 5.80 7.02
CA TYR A 77 -12.99 5.86 8.38
C TYR A 77 -11.95 5.34 9.39
N SER A 78 -11.28 4.22 9.08
CA SER A 78 -10.21 3.67 9.91
C SER A 78 -9.02 4.64 10.06
N ASN A 79 -8.56 5.24 8.96
CA ASN A 79 -7.32 6.02 8.96
C ASN A 79 -7.49 7.50 9.31
N ILE A 80 -8.71 8.05 9.27
CA ILE A 80 -9.00 9.45 9.57
C ILE A 80 -9.91 9.57 10.81
N ASP A 81 -11.16 9.12 10.70
CA ASP A 81 -12.16 9.35 11.72
C ASP A 81 -11.84 8.59 13.03
N LEU A 82 -11.40 7.33 12.94
CA LEU A 82 -11.00 6.56 14.11
C LEU A 82 -9.62 6.97 14.65
N LEU A 83 -8.74 7.53 13.81
CA LEU A 83 -7.49 8.12 14.29
C LEU A 83 -7.77 9.33 15.18
N GLU A 84 -8.69 10.21 14.77
CA GLU A 84 -9.13 11.33 15.57
C GLU A 84 -9.73 10.88 16.92
N LYS A 85 -10.60 9.85 16.86
CA LYS A 85 -11.31 9.35 18.05
C LYS A 85 -10.40 8.64 19.04
N TYR A 86 -9.48 7.79 18.59
CA TYR A 86 -8.71 6.88 19.45
C TYR A 86 -7.24 7.27 19.61
N ASP A 87 -6.72 8.19 18.78
CA ASP A 87 -5.31 8.59 18.78
C ASP A 87 -4.34 7.41 18.87
N TYR A 88 -4.59 6.39 18.01
CA TYR A 88 -3.90 5.09 18.04
C TYR A 88 -2.46 5.12 17.48
N VAL A 89 -1.92 6.28 17.15
CA VAL A 89 -0.56 6.48 16.66
C VAL A 89 0.23 7.31 17.66
N GLY A 90 1.42 6.87 18.06
CA GLY A 90 2.30 7.67 18.89
C GLY A 90 3.25 6.87 19.77
N LEU A 91 4.25 7.58 20.32
CA LEU A 91 5.31 6.99 21.14
C LEU A 91 4.79 6.35 22.44
N LYS A 92 3.60 6.71 22.92
CA LYS A 92 2.97 6.11 24.11
C LYS A 92 2.82 4.60 23.97
N TYR A 93 2.63 4.09 22.77
CA TYR A 93 2.49 2.66 22.50
C TYR A 93 3.81 1.88 22.49
N LEU A 94 4.97 2.57 22.38
CA LEU A 94 6.28 1.92 22.56
C LEU A 94 6.44 1.33 23.97
N PHE A 95 5.91 2.00 24.97
CA PHE A 95 6.01 1.54 26.35
C PHE A 95 5.01 0.43 26.70
N THR A 96 3.83 0.42 26.07
CA THR A 96 2.74 -0.54 26.39
C THR A 96 2.74 -1.75 25.47
N GLN A 97 3.07 -1.57 24.18
CA GLN A 97 2.96 -2.62 23.15
C GLN A 97 4.28 -2.83 22.38
N ARG A 98 5.35 -2.09 22.72
CA ARG A 98 6.61 -2.04 21.95
C ARG A 98 6.37 -1.67 20.48
N ASN A 99 5.39 -0.80 20.21
CA ASN A 99 4.90 -0.43 18.90
C ASN A 99 4.63 1.09 18.86
N ILE A 100 4.70 1.71 17.69
CA ILE A 100 4.32 3.12 17.52
C ILE A 100 2.84 3.31 17.18
N MET A 101 2.11 2.22 17.03
CA MET A 101 0.65 2.19 16.82
C MET A 101 0.01 1.18 17.76
N ASP A 102 -1.25 1.39 18.11
CA ASP A 102 -2.04 0.40 18.83
C ASP A 102 -2.47 -0.74 17.89
N PHE A 103 -1.61 -1.75 17.75
CA PHE A 103 -1.87 -2.90 16.89
C PHE A 103 -3.03 -3.77 17.36
N ASN A 104 -3.28 -3.84 18.66
CA ASN A 104 -4.43 -4.58 19.19
C ASN A 104 -5.74 -3.89 18.80
N LEU A 105 -5.76 -2.56 18.83
CA LEU A 105 -6.91 -1.81 18.33
C LEU A 105 -7.10 -1.98 16.81
N LEU A 106 -6.02 -1.84 16.03
CA LEU A 106 -6.06 -1.84 14.57
C LEU A 106 -6.38 -3.21 13.96
N PHE A 107 -5.79 -4.30 14.50
CA PHE A 107 -5.85 -5.63 13.88
C PHE A 107 -6.72 -6.64 14.64
N ASP A 108 -7.15 -6.31 15.87
CA ASP A 108 -8.06 -7.15 16.62
C ASP A 108 -9.43 -6.47 16.77
N LYS A 109 -9.52 -5.28 17.42
CA LYS A 109 -10.81 -4.64 17.74
C LYS A 109 -11.48 -3.98 16.53
N PHE A 110 -10.73 -3.31 15.65
CA PHE A 110 -11.32 -2.68 14.46
C PHE A 110 -12.04 -3.72 13.60
N PRO A 111 -11.39 -4.81 13.16
CA PRO A 111 -12.03 -5.76 12.24
C PRO A 111 -13.11 -6.65 12.88
N THR A 112 -13.22 -6.69 14.21
CA THR A 112 -14.20 -7.54 14.90
C THR A 112 -15.34 -6.76 15.55
N GLU A 113 -15.07 -5.58 16.13
CA GLU A 113 -16.02 -4.88 16.99
C GLU A 113 -16.40 -3.49 16.48
N ILE A 114 -15.42 -2.68 16.04
CA ILE A 114 -15.62 -1.23 15.80
C ILE A 114 -16.04 -0.95 14.37
N ILE A 115 -15.33 -1.54 13.41
CA ILE A 115 -15.63 -1.50 11.96
C ILE A 115 -15.45 -2.90 11.39
N PRO A 116 -16.39 -3.82 11.67
CA PRO A 116 -16.26 -5.22 11.30
C PRO A 116 -15.84 -5.39 9.84
N TYR A 117 -14.88 -6.30 9.62
CA TYR A 117 -14.46 -6.63 8.28
C TYR A 117 -15.39 -7.69 7.67
N ASP A 118 -15.83 -7.47 6.44
CA ASP A 118 -16.70 -8.41 5.74
C ASP A 118 -15.89 -9.54 5.09
N TYR A 119 -15.46 -10.51 5.90
CA TYR A 119 -14.75 -11.70 5.43
C TYR A 119 -15.56 -12.51 4.41
N PRO A 120 -16.89 -12.71 4.59
CA PRO A 120 -17.71 -13.36 3.56
C PRO A 120 -17.69 -12.63 2.21
N ALA A 121 -17.79 -11.31 2.18
CA ALA A 121 -17.71 -10.55 0.93
C ALA A 121 -16.32 -10.69 0.28
N TYR A 122 -15.25 -10.60 1.09
CA TYR A 122 -13.90 -10.82 0.61
C TYR A 122 -13.69 -12.23 0.04
N ALA A 123 -14.15 -13.27 0.72
CA ALA A 123 -14.05 -14.64 0.23
C ALA A 123 -14.76 -14.88 -1.11
N ARG A 124 -15.85 -14.15 -1.38
CA ARG A 124 -16.59 -14.21 -2.65
C ARG A 124 -16.02 -13.31 -3.75
N SER A 125 -15.07 -12.43 -3.44
CA SER A 125 -14.49 -11.55 -4.45
C SER A 125 -13.79 -12.34 -5.56
N GLU A 126 -13.98 -11.98 -6.81
CA GLU A 126 -13.43 -12.70 -7.96
C GLU A 126 -11.93 -12.47 -8.13
N GLY A 127 -11.44 -11.26 -7.83
CA GLY A 127 -10.04 -10.91 -7.99
C GLY A 127 -9.10 -11.65 -7.02
N ARG A 128 -7.88 -11.94 -7.47
CA ARG A 128 -6.77 -12.40 -6.60
C ARG A 128 -6.24 -11.23 -5.78
N TYR A 129 -5.92 -11.49 -4.53
CA TYR A 129 -5.31 -10.48 -3.66
C TYR A 129 -4.05 -10.99 -2.97
N VAL A 130 -2.94 -10.29 -3.17
CA VAL A 130 -1.62 -10.60 -2.60
C VAL A 130 -1.22 -9.55 -1.57
N MET A 131 -0.80 -10.01 -0.41
CA MET A 131 -0.27 -9.17 0.68
C MET A 131 1.21 -9.48 0.88
N VAL A 132 2.05 -8.44 0.89
CA VAL A 132 3.51 -8.59 0.90
C VAL A 132 4.07 -8.39 2.30
N THR A 133 4.94 -9.31 2.73
CA THR A 133 5.72 -9.20 3.97
C THR A 133 7.21 -9.42 3.68
N THR A 134 8.08 -9.14 4.64
CA THR A 134 9.49 -9.48 4.57
C THR A 134 9.81 -10.59 5.55
N ASN A 135 10.32 -11.71 5.07
CA ASN A 135 10.76 -12.85 5.87
C ASN A 135 12.05 -12.51 6.62
N CYS A 136 12.01 -12.55 7.95
CA CYS A 136 13.17 -12.20 8.76
C CYS A 136 14.33 -13.19 8.64
N LEU A 137 14.06 -14.45 8.29
CA LEU A 137 15.10 -15.49 8.16
C LEU A 137 15.88 -15.35 6.85
N THR A 138 15.19 -14.98 5.75
CA THR A 138 15.76 -14.91 4.41
C THR A 138 16.08 -13.49 3.94
N GLY A 139 15.46 -12.47 4.55
CA GLY A 139 15.50 -11.08 4.10
C GLY A 139 14.71 -10.81 2.80
N GLN A 140 14.03 -11.81 2.25
CA GLN A 140 13.29 -11.73 1.00
C GLN A 140 11.81 -11.39 1.24
N ALA A 141 11.14 -10.86 0.21
CA ALA A 141 9.71 -10.68 0.23
C ALA A 141 8.98 -12.03 0.19
N ASN A 142 7.93 -12.15 1.01
CA ASN A 142 6.95 -13.22 0.91
C ASN A 142 5.62 -12.62 0.44
N TYR A 143 4.99 -13.33 -0.50
CA TYR A 143 3.75 -12.93 -1.15
C TYR A 143 2.66 -13.92 -0.73
N PHE A 144 1.67 -13.43 0.01
CA PHE A 144 0.61 -14.26 0.58
C PHE A 144 -0.72 -13.99 -0.09
N GLU A 145 -1.39 -15.05 -0.51
CA GLU A 145 -2.81 -15.07 -0.86
C GLU A 145 -3.57 -15.83 0.23
N GLU A 146 -4.61 -15.22 0.78
CA GLU A 146 -5.49 -15.85 1.77
C GLU A 146 -6.88 -15.23 1.68
N LYS A 147 -7.91 -16.05 1.55
CA LYS A 147 -9.31 -15.60 1.43
C LYS A 147 -10.26 -16.22 2.47
N HIS A 148 -9.85 -17.28 3.14
CA HIS A 148 -10.76 -18.13 3.89
C HIS A 148 -10.55 -18.10 5.40
N SER A 149 -9.32 -17.90 5.88
CA SER A 149 -9.01 -17.83 7.31
C SER A 149 -8.92 -16.36 7.77
N PRO A 150 -9.92 -15.85 8.51
CA PRO A 150 -9.89 -14.50 9.09
C PRO A 150 -8.65 -14.24 9.94
N GLU A 151 -8.26 -15.20 10.75
CA GLU A 151 -7.11 -15.11 11.65
C GLU A 151 -5.83 -14.97 10.85
N ARG A 152 -5.63 -15.81 9.83
CA ARG A 152 -4.45 -15.79 8.97
C ARG A 152 -4.38 -14.52 8.12
N ILE A 153 -5.52 -14.00 7.62
CA ILE A 153 -5.58 -12.70 6.94
C ILE A 153 -5.05 -11.60 7.88
N MET A 154 -5.50 -11.56 9.12
CA MET A 154 -5.06 -10.55 10.09
C MET A 154 -3.60 -10.73 10.51
N GLU A 155 -3.08 -11.95 10.64
CA GLU A 155 -1.66 -12.22 10.85
C GLU A 155 -0.80 -11.64 9.71
N ILE A 156 -1.19 -11.89 8.46
CA ILE A 156 -0.46 -11.40 7.27
C ILE A 156 -0.46 -9.87 7.22
N VAL A 157 -1.61 -9.23 7.39
CA VAL A 157 -1.73 -7.77 7.32
C VAL A 157 -1.00 -7.08 8.47
N ARG A 158 -1.09 -7.64 9.68
CA ARG A 158 -0.31 -7.19 10.85
C ARG A 158 1.19 -7.29 10.55
N ALA A 159 1.65 -8.40 10.00
CA ALA A 159 3.05 -8.59 9.62
C ALA A 159 3.49 -7.61 8.53
N SER A 160 2.66 -7.42 7.49
CA SER A 160 2.89 -6.45 6.41
C SER A 160 3.00 -5.01 6.93
N SER A 161 2.39 -4.70 8.08
CA SER A 161 2.41 -3.38 8.72
C SER A 161 3.45 -3.24 9.83
N SER A 162 4.19 -4.30 10.15
CA SER A 162 5.19 -4.33 11.24
C SER A 162 6.49 -3.64 10.82
N LEU A 163 6.58 -2.33 11.06
CA LEU A 163 7.75 -1.52 10.72
C LEU A 163 9.00 -1.92 11.52
N PRO A 164 10.19 -1.96 10.89
CA PRO A 164 11.42 -2.28 11.60
C PRO A 164 11.74 -1.23 12.67
N PHE A 165 12.34 -1.68 13.78
CA PHE A 165 12.78 -0.91 14.95
C PHE A 165 11.66 -0.38 15.86
N VAL A 166 10.46 -0.18 15.34
CA VAL A 166 9.35 0.50 16.04
C VAL A 166 8.12 -0.38 16.21
N CYS A 167 8.14 -1.59 15.64
CA CYS A 167 7.12 -2.62 15.84
C CYS A 167 7.79 -3.95 16.20
N PRO A 168 7.12 -4.83 16.97
CA PRO A 168 7.61 -6.18 17.19
C PRO A 168 7.59 -6.99 15.89
N ILE A 169 8.44 -8.01 15.81
CA ILE A 169 8.38 -9.00 14.74
C ILE A 169 7.06 -9.78 14.90
N SER A 170 6.25 -9.77 13.84
CA SER A 170 5.03 -10.57 13.75
C SER A 170 5.34 -11.97 13.21
N LYS A 171 4.40 -12.90 13.34
CA LYS A 171 4.55 -14.25 12.76
C LYS A 171 3.40 -14.50 11.80
N VAL A 172 3.71 -15.21 10.72
CA VAL A 172 2.74 -15.81 9.82
C VAL A 172 3.14 -17.26 9.66
N ASP A 173 2.25 -18.17 9.95
CA ASP A 173 2.53 -19.63 9.95
C ASP A 173 3.75 -19.98 10.83
N GLY A 174 3.95 -19.29 11.94
CA GLY A 174 5.09 -19.46 12.84
C GLY A 174 6.40 -18.81 12.37
N ILE A 175 6.49 -18.33 11.11
CA ILE A 175 7.68 -17.72 10.53
C ILE A 175 7.73 -16.22 10.90
N PRO A 176 8.89 -15.71 11.38
CA PRO A 176 9.03 -14.29 11.75
C PRO A 176 9.02 -13.40 10.51
N MET A 177 8.13 -12.41 10.50
CA MET A 177 7.89 -11.47 9.41
C MET A 177 7.91 -10.02 9.89
N LEU A 178 8.28 -9.12 9.00
CA LEU A 178 8.18 -7.66 9.12
C LEU A 178 7.53 -7.05 7.87
N ASP A 179 7.36 -5.72 7.90
CA ASP A 179 6.76 -4.91 6.81
C ASP A 179 7.36 -5.25 5.44
N GLY A 180 6.48 -5.54 4.48
CA GLY A 180 6.87 -5.92 3.12
C GLY A 180 7.71 -4.88 2.41
N GLY A 181 7.53 -3.60 2.75
CA GLY A 181 8.30 -2.49 2.19
C GLY A 181 9.78 -2.46 2.61
N ILE A 182 10.28 -3.45 3.36
CA ILE A 182 11.72 -3.66 3.57
C ILE A 182 12.32 -4.32 2.32
N ALA A 183 11.73 -5.40 1.83
CA ALA A 183 12.23 -6.18 0.71
C ALA A 183 11.63 -5.75 -0.64
N ASP A 184 10.31 -5.45 -0.68
CA ASP A 184 9.62 -5.01 -1.89
C ASP A 184 8.52 -3.98 -1.55
N SER A 185 8.82 -2.70 -1.76
CA SER A 185 7.90 -1.60 -1.40
C SER A 185 6.80 -1.36 -2.44
N VAL A 186 7.04 -1.73 -3.71
CA VAL A 186 6.09 -1.57 -4.84
C VAL A 186 6.26 -2.77 -5.77
N PRO A 187 5.50 -3.85 -5.57
CA PRO A 187 5.75 -5.17 -6.14
C PRO A 187 5.35 -5.30 -7.61
N ILE A 188 5.78 -4.36 -8.46
CA ILE A 188 5.48 -4.36 -9.89
C ILE A 188 6.16 -5.52 -10.63
N GLU A 189 7.40 -5.85 -10.25
CA GLU A 189 8.12 -6.96 -10.89
C GLU A 189 7.46 -8.30 -10.58
N TYR A 190 6.93 -8.47 -9.34
CA TYR A 190 6.16 -9.66 -8.99
C TYR A 190 4.87 -9.77 -9.82
N ALA A 191 4.06 -8.70 -9.93
CA ALA A 191 2.85 -8.70 -10.72
C ALA A 191 3.14 -9.05 -12.21
N ARG A 192 4.19 -8.48 -12.78
CA ARG A 192 4.62 -8.77 -14.15
C ARG A 192 5.12 -10.21 -14.34
N LYS A 193 5.81 -10.78 -13.35
CA LYS A 193 6.25 -12.17 -13.34
C LYS A 193 5.09 -13.15 -13.26
N GLU A 194 4.01 -12.78 -12.56
CA GLU A 194 2.73 -13.53 -12.52
C GLU A 194 1.92 -13.44 -13.83
N GLY A 195 2.41 -12.69 -14.82
CA GLY A 195 1.76 -12.56 -16.14
C GLY A 195 0.88 -11.33 -16.30
N PHE A 196 0.73 -10.49 -15.27
CA PHE A 196 -0.02 -9.24 -15.36
C PHE A 196 0.82 -8.16 -16.02
N THR A 197 0.53 -7.87 -17.28
CA THR A 197 1.30 -6.93 -18.11
C THR A 197 0.71 -5.52 -18.14
N ASN A 198 -0.58 -5.38 -17.86
CA ASN A 198 -1.29 -4.10 -17.80
C ASN A 198 -1.38 -3.65 -16.33
N ASN A 199 -0.39 -2.84 -15.90
CA ASN A 199 -0.24 -2.51 -14.49
C ASN A 199 -0.76 -1.10 -14.18
N PHE A 200 -1.62 -0.99 -13.16
CA PHE A 200 -2.04 0.26 -12.54
C PHE A 200 -1.37 0.40 -11.18
N VAL A 201 -0.56 1.43 -10.99
CA VAL A 201 0.25 1.61 -9.78
C VAL A 201 -0.24 2.83 -9.00
N ILE A 202 -0.58 2.65 -7.72
CA ILE A 202 -0.89 3.74 -6.80
C ILE A 202 0.29 3.95 -5.86
N LEU A 203 0.92 5.13 -5.98
CA LEU A 203 2.06 5.53 -5.16
C LEU A 203 1.64 6.53 -4.08
N THR A 204 2.36 6.52 -2.98
CA THR A 204 2.16 7.42 -1.83
C THR A 204 3.19 8.55 -1.78
N ARG A 205 3.89 8.80 -2.89
CA ARG A 205 4.86 9.89 -3.08
C ARG A 205 4.72 10.50 -4.47
N ASN A 206 5.01 11.79 -4.58
CA ASN A 206 5.00 12.53 -5.84
C ASN A 206 6.07 12.05 -6.83
N LYS A 207 5.94 12.41 -8.10
CA LYS A 207 6.91 12.09 -9.15
C LYS A 207 8.30 12.62 -8.79
N GLY A 208 9.33 11.84 -9.12
CA GLY A 208 10.73 12.20 -8.87
C GLY A 208 11.22 11.97 -7.44
N TYR A 209 10.34 11.57 -6.49
CA TYR A 209 10.80 11.24 -5.14
C TYR A 209 11.75 10.05 -5.15
N ARG A 210 12.86 10.19 -4.41
CA ARG A 210 13.83 9.12 -4.16
C ARG A 210 14.21 9.11 -2.68
N LYS A 211 14.49 7.94 -2.15
CA LYS A 211 14.98 7.79 -0.78
C LYS A 211 16.49 8.06 -0.73
N GLU A 212 16.92 8.78 0.30
CA GLU A 212 18.34 8.97 0.56
C GLU A 212 19.01 7.61 0.86
N ILE A 213 20.11 7.31 0.16
CA ILE A 213 20.89 6.11 0.42
C ILE A 213 21.80 6.38 1.61
N LYS A 214 21.53 5.71 2.72
CA LYS A 214 22.27 5.85 3.98
C LYS A 214 23.26 4.72 4.14
N LYS A 215 24.36 4.98 4.86
CA LYS A 215 25.30 3.93 5.30
C LYS A 215 24.58 2.93 6.20
N PRO A 216 25.00 1.64 6.21
CA PRO A 216 24.44 0.64 7.09
C PRO A 216 24.39 1.10 8.55
N SER A 217 23.23 0.97 9.18
CA SER A 217 23.02 1.41 10.56
C SER A 217 23.58 0.37 11.55
N PRO A 218 24.41 0.76 12.52
CA PRO A 218 24.83 -0.15 13.58
C PRO A 218 23.65 -0.65 14.42
N PHE A 219 22.55 0.11 14.48
CA PHE A 219 21.33 -0.29 15.17
C PHE A 219 20.70 -1.55 14.56
N SER A 220 20.77 -1.74 13.24
CA SER A 220 20.24 -2.95 12.60
C SER A 220 20.96 -4.19 13.10
N LYS A 221 22.28 -4.11 13.31
CA LYS A 221 23.10 -5.22 13.86
C LYS A 221 22.71 -5.56 15.29
N LEU A 222 22.43 -4.55 16.12
CA LEU A 222 22.05 -4.74 17.53
C LEU A 222 20.63 -5.33 17.63
N PHE A 223 19.64 -4.73 16.98
CA PHE A 223 18.23 -5.13 17.08
C PHE A 223 17.94 -6.47 16.44
N TYR A 224 18.58 -6.77 15.29
CA TYR A 224 18.31 -7.98 14.50
C TYR A 224 19.48 -8.94 14.45
N ARG A 225 20.25 -9.06 15.56
CA ARG A 225 21.43 -9.94 15.64
C ARG A 225 21.13 -11.38 15.24
N LYS A 226 19.92 -11.86 15.51
CA LYS A 226 19.47 -13.23 15.15
C LYS A 226 19.07 -13.37 13.67
N TYR A 227 18.98 -12.27 12.92
CA TYR A 227 18.45 -12.22 11.55
C TYR A 227 19.40 -11.46 10.61
N PRO A 228 20.58 -12.00 10.27
CA PRO A 228 21.58 -11.29 9.47
C PRO A 228 21.05 -10.93 8.07
N LYS A 229 20.26 -11.82 7.44
CA LYS A 229 19.66 -11.54 6.12
C LYS A 229 18.64 -10.38 6.15
N LEU A 230 17.89 -10.27 7.25
CA LEU A 230 17.02 -9.12 7.46
C LEU A 230 17.82 -7.81 7.59
N GLN A 231 19.00 -7.85 8.26
CA GLN A 231 19.87 -6.67 8.35
C GLN A 231 20.31 -6.22 6.96
N ASP A 232 20.70 -7.15 6.09
CA ASP A 232 21.09 -6.87 4.70
C ASP A 232 19.91 -6.23 3.93
N ALA A 233 18.71 -6.79 4.06
CA ALA A 233 17.49 -6.25 3.44
C ALA A 233 17.16 -4.82 3.92
N ILE A 234 17.24 -4.56 5.23
CA ILE A 234 17.01 -3.23 5.80
C ILE A 234 18.02 -2.22 5.25
N ASN A 235 19.30 -2.60 5.14
CA ASN A 235 20.36 -1.73 4.65
C ASN A 235 20.20 -1.44 3.14
N SER A 236 19.75 -2.41 2.35
CA SER A 236 19.55 -2.28 0.90
C SER A 236 18.21 -1.64 0.50
N ARG A 237 17.28 -1.51 1.44
CA ARG A 237 15.89 -1.08 1.21
C ARG A 237 15.75 0.18 0.36
N ASN A 238 16.56 1.22 0.62
CA ASN A 238 16.45 2.49 -0.07
C ASN A 238 16.99 2.40 -1.50
N THR A 239 18.02 1.61 -1.73
CA THR A 239 18.57 1.32 -3.06
C THR A 239 17.56 0.54 -3.90
N ILE A 240 16.96 -0.52 -3.34
CA ILE A 240 15.92 -1.32 -4.00
C ILE A 240 14.72 -0.43 -4.35
N TYR A 241 14.23 0.37 -3.42
CA TYR A 241 13.14 1.30 -3.66
C TYR A 241 13.42 2.25 -4.83
N ASN A 242 14.61 2.88 -4.83
CA ASN A 242 14.98 3.82 -5.89
C ASN A 242 15.09 3.13 -7.26
N HIS A 243 15.58 1.90 -7.29
CA HIS A 243 15.62 1.08 -8.51
C HIS A 243 14.20 0.82 -9.05
N THR A 244 13.29 0.39 -8.18
CA THR A 244 11.87 0.17 -8.55
C THR A 244 11.22 1.47 -9.05
N MET A 245 11.51 2.63 -8.41
CA MET A 245 10.98 3.91 -8.89
C MET A 245 11.52 4.30 -10.27
N ASN A 246 12.79 4.00 -10.57
CA ASN A 246 13.35 4.24 -11.90
C ASN A 246 12.67 3.35 -12.96
N LEU A 247 12.40 2.09 -12.63
CA LEU A 247 11.66 1.19 -13.50
C LEU A 247 10.22 1.70 -13.76
N ILE A 248 9.53 2.14 -12.71
CA ILE A 248 8.15 2.68 -12.81
C ILE A 248 8.15 3.93 -13.67
N ASP A 249 9.05 4.89 -13.43
CA ASP A 249 9.11 6.11 -14.23
C ASP A 249 9.37 5.80 -15.71
N LYS A 250 10.28 4.87 -16.01
CA LYS A 250 10.55 4.40 -17.37
C LYS A 250 9.31 3.76 -18.02
N LEU A 251 8.64 2.85 -17.33
CA LEU A 251 7.45 2.17 -17.87
C LEU A 251 6.26 3.13 -18.06
N GLU A 252 6.12 4.12 -17.18
CA GLU A 252 5.13 5.19 -17.31
C GLU A 252 5.42 6.07 -18.54
N GLU A 253 6.68 6.47 -18.75
CA GLU A 253 7.12 7.26 -19.92
C GLU A 253 6.94 6.50 -21.24
N GLU A 254 7.12 5.18 -21.22
CA GLU A 254 6.87 4.30 -22.36
C GLU A 254 5.37 4.00 -22.57
N GLY A 255 4.48 4.50 -21.72
CA GLY A 255 3.02 4.26 -21.79
C GLY A 255 2.61 2.80 -21.47
N LYS A 256 3.49 2.02 -20.84
CA LYS A 256 3.25 0.59 -20.54
C LYS A 256 2.50 0.36 -19.24
N ILE A 257 2.42 1.37 -18.38
CA ILE A 257 1.71 1.32 -17.10
C ILE A 257 1.00 2.64 -16.85
N MET A 258 -0.04 2.60 -16.03
CA MET A 258 -0.63 3.82 -15.49
C MET A 258 -0.21 4.01 -14.04
N VAL A 259 0.18 5.25 -13.70
CA VAL A 259 0.59 5.60 -12.34
C VAL A 259 -0.29 6.72 -11.82
N LEU A 260 -0.87 6.51 -10.64
CA LEU A 260 -1.56 7.53 -9.87
C LEU A 260 -0.79 7.83 -8.60
N ARG A 261 -0.48 9.11 -8.39
CA ARG A 261 0.33 9.57 -7.26
C ARG A 261 0.00 11.01 -6.90
N PRO A 262 0.30 11.46 -5.67
CA PRO A 262 0.17 12.88 -5.32
C PRO A 262 0.91 13.78 -6.30
N GLU A 263 0.28 14.89 -6.68
CA GLU A 263 0.85 15.82 -7.68
C GLU A 263 2.01 16.63 -7.11
N LYS A 264 1.97 16.92 -5.79
CA LYS A 264 2.96 17.76 -5.10
C LYS A 264 3.72 16.97 -4.02
N PRO A 265 4.90 17.41 -3.59
CA PRO A 265 5.55 16.89 -2.40
C PRO A 265 4.61 16.91 -1.20
N LEU A 266 4.50 15.76 -0.51
CA LEU A 266 3.55 15.60 0.58
C LEU A 266 3.98 16.39 1.82
N GLU A 267 3.02 17.09 2.41
CA GLU A 267 3.11 17.63 3.76
C GLU A 267 2.72 16.60 4.84
N VAL A 268 2.19 15.44 4.43
CA VAL A 268 1.77 14.33 5.27
C VAL A 268 2.93 13.35 5.46
N ASP A 269 3.27 13.03 6.70
CA ASP A 269 4.25 11.99 7.02
C ASP A 269 3.58 10.62 7.30
N ARG A 270 4.39 9.62 7.70
CA ARG A 270 3.88 8.27 7.98
C ARG A 270 3.03 8.19 9.24
N MET A 271 3.21 9.13 10.15
CA MET A 271 2.56 9.19 11.46
C MET A 271 1.75 10.49 11.63
N GLU A 272 1.29 11.06 10.52
CA GLU A 272 0.51 12.31 10.51
C GLU A 272 -0.74 12.19 11.38
N LYS A 273 -0.99 13.22 12.19
CA LYS A 273 -2.18 13.29 13.04
C LYS A 273 -3.10 14.46 12.70
N ASN A 274 -2.68 15.31 11.79
CA ASN A 274 -3.52 16.45 11.37
C ASN A 274 -4.64 15.95 10.45
N ILE A 275 -5.83 15.88 10.99
CA ILE A 275 -7.04 15.39 10.31
C ILE A 275 -7.36 16.21 9.05
N GLY A 276 -7.12 17.52 9.07
CA GLY A 276 -7.30 18.38 7.91
C GLY A 276 -6.38 18.00 6.75
N LYS A 277 -5.08 17.74 7.03
CA LYS A 277 -4.13 17.28 6.02
C LYS A 277 -4.48 15.90 5.46
N LEU A 278 -4.94 14.99 6.33
CA LEU A 278 -5.36 13.65 5.92
C LEU A 278 -6.61 13.72 5.01
N ASN A 279 -7.62 14.52 5.37
CA ASN A 279 -8.81 14.71 4.54
C ASN A 279 -8.46 15.35 3.18
N ALA A 280 -7.56 16.34 3.15
CA ALA A 280 -7.10 16.94 1.89
C ALA A 280 -6.40 15.91 0.99
N LEU A 281 -5.54 15.06 1.56
CA LEU A 281 -4.83 14.01 0.83
C LEU A 281 -5.80 12.92 0.30
N TYR A 282 -6.82 12.55 1.08
CA TYR A 282 -7.90 11.67 0.64
C TYR A 282 -8.65 12.26 -0.55
N ALA A 283 -9.05 13.54 -0.44
CA ALA A 283 -9.78 14.24 -1.49
C ALA A 283 -8.96 14.36 -2.79
N GLU A 284 -7.64 14.60 -2.68
CA GLU A 284 -6.72 14.61 -3.83
C GLU A 284 -6.73 13.25 -4.55
N GLY A 285 -6.57 12.14 -3.79
CA GLY A 285 -6.60 10.79 -4.37
C GLY A 285 -7.91 10.49 -5.06
N TYR A 286 -9.03 10.83 -4.44
CA TYR A 286 -10.37 10.64 -5.00
C TYR A 286 -10.57 11.44 -6.30
N ALA A 287 -10.23 12.74 -6.30
CA ALA A 287 -10.38 13.61 -7.46
C ALA A 287 -9.45 13.24 -8.63
N LEU A 288 -8.24 12.74 -8.35
CA LEU A 288 -7.34 12.27 -9.39
C LEU A 288 -7.84 10.95 -10.02
N ALA A 289 -8.42 10.06 -9.23
CA ALA A 289 -9.05 8.84 -9.72
C ALA A 289 -10.26 9.11 -10.62
N GLU A 290 -11.05 10.15 -10.29
CA GLU A 290 -12.21 10.55 -11.09
C GLU A 290 -11.85 10.96 -12.53
N LYS A 291 -10.62 11.45 -12.74
CA LYS A 291 -10.12 11.83 -14.08
C LYS A 291 -9.73 10.64 -14.95
N ILE A 292 -9.75 9.41 -14.42
CA ILE A 292 -9.41 8.19 -15.15
C ILE A 292 -10.68 7.61 -15.78
N ASN A 293 -10.69 7.40 -17.07
CA ASN A 293 -11.73 6.66 -17.77
C ASN A 293 -11.32 5.19 -17.89
N PHE A 294 -12.19 4.28 -17.46
CA PHE A 294 -11.97 2.84 -17.60
C PHE A 294 -12.76 2.30 -18.78
N GLU A 295 -12.07 1.55 -19.65
CA GLU A 295 -12.67 0.72 -20.68
C GLU A 295 -12.56 -0.73 -20.23
N LEU A 296 -13.69 -1.44 -20.17
CA LEU A 296 -13.73 -2.86 -19.78
C LEU A 296 -13.68 -3.71 -21.06
N LEU A 297 -12.76 -4.69 -21.12
CA LEU A 297 -12.64 -5.68 -22.19
C LEU A 297 -12.99 -7.07 -21.71
#